data_32adc1e15b13c498e83bb8745cc473a9
#
_entry.id   32adc1e15b13c498e83bb8745cc473a9
#
_cell.length_a   1.000
_cell.length_b   1.000
_cell.length_c   1.000
_cell.angle_alpha   90.00
_cell.angle_beta   90.00
_cell.angle_gamma   90.00
#
_symmetry.space_group_name_H-M   'P 1'
#
loop_
_entity.id
_entity.type
_entity.pdbx_description
1 polymer ?
#
loop_
_entity_poly.entity_id
_entity_poly.type
_entity_poly.pdbx_seq_one_letter_code
_entity_poly.pdbx_strand_id
1 'polypeptide(L)'
;ALIFTAHKEDVARIHQMMTSMGLNAHQLSGDTSERERKQLRRDLDAMRVQYLIASDIAARGLDLEDVSHVINYTLPKDMTFYLHRIGRTGRMGKTGEAITLYTHDDVEALRKLRPYGIDIDALMLANKKRKRK
;
A
#
# COMPACT_ATOMS: atom_id res chain seq x y z
N ALA A 1 -1.28 2.27 -8.75
CA ALA A 1 -1.13 2.40 -7.29
C ALA A 1 -1.35 1.06 -6.60
N LEU A 2 -0.56 0.79 -5.61
CA LEU A 2 -0.63 -0.42 -4.80
C LEU A 2 -1.12 -0.05 -3.40
N ILE A 3 -2.24 -0.64 -2.97
CA ILE A 3 -2.86 -0.35 -1.69
C ILE A 3 -2.71 -1.56 -0.77
N PHE A 4 -2.00 -1.38 0.33
CA PHE A 4 -1.77 -2.43 1.31
C PHE A 4 -2.70 -2.34 2.51
N THR A 5 -3.17 -3.49 2.96
CA THR A 5 -3.88 -3.64 4.23
C THR A 5 -3.28 -4.79 5.05
N ALA A 6 -3.51 -4.76 6.36
CA ALA A 6 -3.06 -5.83 7.25
C ALA A 6 -4.01 -7.05 7.23
N HIS A 7 -5.26 -6.88 6.82
CA HIS A 7 -6.31 -7.90 6.93
C HIS A 7 -6.98 -8.15 5.58
N LYS A 8 -7.24 -9.42 5.27
CA LYS A 8 -7.91 -9.82 4.02
C LYS A 8 -9.35 -9.28 3.91
N GLU A 9 -10.02 -9.08 5.03
CA GLU A 9 -11.36 -8.50 5.08
C GLU A 9 -11.38 -7.07 4.56
N ASP A 10 -10.35 -6.30 4.87
CA ASP A 10 -10.20 -4.94 4.37
C ASP A 10 -9.95 -4.92 2.86
N VAL A 11 -9.22 -5.92 2.33
CA VAL A 11 -8.99 -6.05 0.88
C VAL A 11 -10.31 -6.11 0.13
N ALA A 12 -11.20 -7.02 0.55
CA ALA A 12 -12.51 -7.21 -0.09
C ALA A 12 -13.37 -5.94 0.02
N ARG A 13 -13.40 -5.32 1.19
CA ARG A 13 -14.20 -4.13 1.47
C ARG A 13 -13.75 -2.93 0.62
N ILE A 14 -12.46 -2.67 0.57
CA ILE A 14 -11.90 -1.56 -0.22
C ILE A 14 -12.12 -1.80 -1.70
N HIS A 15 -11.91 -3.03 -2.17
CA HIS A 15 -12.14 -3.41 -3.55
C HIS A 15 -13.61 -3.14 -3.95
N GLN A 16 -14.56 -3.58 -3.14
CA GLN A 16 -15.98 -3.34 -3.39
C GLN A 16 -16.31 -1.85 -3.43
N MET A 17 -15.78 -1.09 -2.49
CA MET A 17 -15.99 0.36 -2.44
C MET A 17 -15.43 1.05 -3.68
N MET A 18 -14.22 0.71 -4.10
CA MET A 18 -13.57 1.33 -5.25
C MET A 18 -14.26 0.97 -6.56
N THR A 19 -14.68 -0.29 -6.72
CA THR A 19 -15.41 -0.71 -7.92
C THR A 19 -16.78 -0.06 -8.01
N SER A 20 -17.46 0.15 -6.87
CA SER A 20 -18.73 0.89 -6.85
C SER A 20 -18.58 2.37 -7.24
N MET A 21 -17.39 2.92 -7.08
CA MET A 21 -17.06 4.28 -7.53
C MET A 21 -16.62 4.34 -8.99
N GLY A 22 -16.65 3.22 -9.72
CA GLY A 22 -16.23 3.15 -11.11
C GLY A 22 -14.72 3.08 -11.33
N LEU A 23 -13.93 2.81 -10.27
CA LEU A 23 -12.48 2.72 -10.38
C LEU A 23 -12.04 1.33 -10.85
N ASN A 24 -10.97 1.29 -11.66
CA ASN A 24 -10.37 0.04 -12.13
C ASN A 24 -9.49 -0.56 -11.02
N ALA A 25 -10.11 -1.31 -10.12
CA ALA A 25 -9.47 -1.90 -8.96
C ALA A 25 -9.46 -3.43 -9.04
N HIS A 26 -8.33 -4.01 -8.65
CA HIS A 26 -8.14 -5.45 -8.54
C HIS A 26 -7.77 -5.79 -7.09
N GLN A 27 -8.00 -7.03 -6.68
CA GLN A 27 -7.69 -7.48 -5.33
C GLN A 27 -6.82 -8.73 -5.32
N LEU A 28 -6.00 -8.84 -4.28
CA LEU A 28 -5.13 -9.98 -4.04
C LEU A 28 -5.09 -10.27 -2.53
N SER A 29 -5.58 -11.42 -2.13
CA SER A 29 -5.55 -11.87 -0.74
C SER A 29 -5.28 -13.37 -0.66
N GLY A 30 -5.24 -13.93 0.54
CA GLY A 30 -5.14 -15.37 0.72
C GLY A 30 -6.30 -16.17 0.11
N ASP A 31 -7.45 -15.52 -0.08
CA ASP A 31 -8.63 -16.15 -0.67
C ASP A 31 -8.66 -16.10 -2.22
N THR A 32 -7.71 -15.39 -2.83
CA THR A 32 -7.60 -15.31 -4.29
C THR A 32 -7.16 -16.66 -4.86
N SER A 33 -7.94 -17.21 -5.80
CA SER A 33 -7.63 -18.49 -6.41
C SER A 33 -6.40 -18.42 -7.33
N GLU A 34 -5.79 -19.57 -7.64
CA GLU A 34 -4.67 -19.65 -8.58
C GLU A 34 -5.06 -19.11 -9.98
N ARG A 35 -6.28 -19.39 -10.42
CA ARG A 35 -6.78 -18.87 -11.68
C ARG A 35 -6.86 -17.36 -11.70
N GLU A 36 -7.38 -16.76 -10.62
CA GLU A 36 -7.47 -15.31 -10.45
C GLU A 36 -6.07 -14.69 -10.36
N ARG A 37 -5.13 -15.32 -9.66
CA ARG A 37 -3.74 -14.87 -9.56
C ARG A 37 -3.04 -14.83 -10.92
N LYS A 38 -3.25 -15.87 -11.74
CA LYS A 38 -2.70 -15.93 -13.09
C LYS A 38 -3.29 -14.84 -13.99
N GLN A 39 -4.59 -14.60 -13.88
CA GLN A 39 -5.25 -13.54 -14.64
C GLN A 39 -4.74 -12.16 -14.20
N LEU A 40 -4.59 -11.95 -12.89
CA LEU A 40 -4.04 -10.71 -12.35
C LEU A 40 -2.62 -10.45 -12.88
N ARG A 41 -1.78 -11.48 -12.91
CA ARG A 41 -0.41 -11.34 -13.46
C ARG A 41 -0.43 -10.93 -14.93
N ARG A 42 -1.31 -11.52 -15.72
CA ARG A 42 -1.47 -11.12 -17.14
C ARG A 42 -1.91 -9.67 -17.26
N ASP A 43 -2.86 -9.26 -16.44
CA ASP A 43 -3.36 -7.89 -16.44
C ASP A 43 -2.29 -6.88 -15.99
N LEU A 44 -1.47 -7.23 -15.01
CA LEU A 44 -0.32 -6.42 -14.58
C LEU A 44 0.72 -6.30 -15.69
N ASP A 45 1.10 -7.40 -16.32
CA ASP A 45 2.08 -7.41 -17.42
C ASP A 45 1.57 -6.61 -18.63
N ALA A 46 0.26 -6.59 -18.85
CA ALA A 46 -0.37 -5.82 -19.92
C ALA A 46 -0.69 -4.37 -19.52
N MET A 47 -0.31 -3.94 -18.32
CA MET A 47 -0.54 -2.60 -17.77
C MET A 47 -2.02 -2.21 -17.71
N ARG A 48 -2.90 -3.18 -17.43
CA ARG A 48 -4.35 -2.97 -17.32
C ARG A 48 -4.82 -2.73 -15.90
N VAL A 49 -3.94 -2.81 -14.92
CA VAL A 49 -4.28 -2.63 -13.51
C VAL A 49 -3.91 -1.22 -13.07
N GLN A 50 -4.90 -0.43 -12.71
CA GLN A 50 -4.69 0.91 -12.19
C GLN A 50 -4.49 0.88 -10.67
N TYR A 51 -5.34 0.15 -9.96
CA TYR A 51 -5.28 0.01 -8.50
C TYR A 51 -5.28 -1.47 -8.13
N LEU A 52 -4.32 -1.86 -7.31
CA LEU A 52 -4.26 -3.21 -6.73
C LEU A 52 -4.34 -3.10 -5.20
N ILE A 53 -5.33 -3.75 -4.61
CA ILE A 53 -5.48 -3.84 -3.16
C ILE A 53 -4.98 -5.21 -2.72
N ALA A 54 -4.01 -5.25 -1.81
CA ALA A 54 -3.37 -6.50 -1.40
C ALA A 54 -3.10 -6.56 0.09
N SER A 55 -3.16 -7.77 0.65
CA SER A 55 -2.59 -8.04 1.97
C SER A 55 -1.09 -8.31 1.84
N ASP A 56 -0.35 -8.14 2.94
CA ASP A 56 1.11 -8.33 2.95
C ASP A 56 1.52 -9.75 2.51
N ILE A 57 0.83 -10.76 3.03
CA ILE A 57 1.15 -12.17 2.73
C ILE A 57 0.91 -12.48 1.26
N ALA A 58 -0.21 -12.02 0.72
CA ALA A 58 -0.56 -12.27 -0.67
C ALA A 58 0.37 -11.58 -1.66
N ALA A 59 0.83 -10.36 -1.32
CA ALA A 59 1.72 -9.58 -2.17
C ALA A 59 3.12 -10.19 -2.29
N ARG A 60 3.55 -11.02 -1.35
CA ARG A 60 4.86 -11.68 -1.39
C ARG A 60 5.04 -12.58 -2.62
N GLY A 61 3.97 -13.16 -3.14
CA GLY A 61 4.02 -14.03 -4.30
C GLY A 61 4.08 -13.29 -5.64
N LEU A 62 3.93 -11.97 -5.64
CA LEU A 62 3.99 -11.14 -6.83
C LEU A 62 5.20 -10.23 -6.78
N ASP A 63 5.97 -10.24 -7.87
CA ASP A 63 7.07 -9.31 -8.06
C ASP A 63 6.52 -7.98 -8.57
N LEU A 64 6.05 -7.15 -7.63
CA LEU A 64 5.46 -5.85 -7.90
C LEU A 64 6.50 -4.76 -7.66
N GLU A 65 7.16 -4.37 -8.73
CA GLU A 65 8.15 -3.30 -8.70
C GLU A 65 7.72 -2.13 -9.57
N ASP A 66 8.31 -0.97 -9.33
CA ASP A 66 8.11 0.24 -10.13
C ASP A 66 6.67 0.78 -10.14
N VAL A 67 5.95 0.60 -9.03
CA VAL A 67 4.65 1.26 -8.89
C VAL A 67 4.84 2.75 -8.57
N SER A 68 3.97 3.59 -9.10
CA SER A 68 4.05 5.03 -8.91
C SER A 68 3.69 5.44 -7.47
N HIS A 69 2.74 4.75 -6.86
CA HIS A 69 2.22 5.06 -5.54
C HIS A 69 2.03 3.80 -4.72
N VAL A 70 2.47 3.84 -3.48
CA VAL A 70 2.13 2.85 -2.45
C VAL A 70 1.27 3.55 -1.40
N ILE A 71 0.11 2.98 -1.12
CA ILE A 71 -0.81 3.49 -0.09
C ILE A 71 -0.92 2.45 1.01
N ASN A 72 -0.52 2.83 2.21
CA ASN A 72 -0.69 2.00 3.40
C ASN A 72 -2.03 2.36 4.05
N TYR A 73 -3.06 1.56 3.78
CA TYR A 73 -4.39 1.78 4.33
C TYR A 73 -4.44 1.46 5.82
N THR A 74 -3.85 0.32 6.21
CA THR A 74 -3.60 -0.03 7.62
C THR A 74 -2.13 -0.40 7.79
N LEU A 75 -1.58 -0.14 8.97
CA LEU A 75 -0.21 -0.52 9.27
C LEU A 75 -0.08 -2.04 9.40
N PRO A 76 1.06 -2.62 8.99
CA PRO A 76 1.31 -4.04 9.23
C PRO A 76 1.54 -4.28 10.73
N LYS A 77 1.26 -5.49 11.19
CA LYS A 77 1.55 -5.89 12.58
C LYS A 77 3.04 -5.85 12.86
N ASP A 78 3.85 -6.27 11.89
CA ASP A 78 5.31 -6.21 11.96
C ASP A 78 5.80 -5.05 11.08
N MET A 79 6.46 -4.07 11.69
CA MET A 79 6.91 -2.86 11.00
C MET A 79 8.00 -3.11 9.96
N THR A 80 8.64 -4.30 9.95
CA THR A 80 9.55 -4.67 8.86
C THR A 80 8.81 -4.76 7.52
N PHE A 81 7.56 -5.16 7.52
CA PHE A 81 6.72 -5.15 6.32
C PHE A 81 6.45 -3.74 5.78
N TYR A 82 6.43 -2.74 6.64
CA TYR A 82 6.25 -1.35 6.20
C TYR A 82 7.33 -0.94 5.19
N LEU A 83 8.58 -1.25 5.49
CA LEU A 83 9.70 -0.96 4.60
C LEU A 83 9.61 -1.75 3.29
N HIS A 84 9.19 -3.02 3.37
CA HIS A 84 8.96 -3.84 2.18
C HIS A 84 7.84 -3.29 1.30
N ARG A 85 6.77 -2.74 1.92
CA ARG A 85 5.67 -2.10 1.19
C ARG A 85 6.15 -0.88 0.41
N ILE A 86 6.79 0.08 1.08
CA ILE A 86 7.23 1.32 0.44
C ILE A 86 8.35 1.09 -0.56
N GLY A 87 9.15 0.02 -0.39
CA GLY A 87 10.18 -0.37 -1.32
C GLY A 87 9.69 -0.82 -2.70
N ARG A 88 8.37 -0.85 -2.94
CA ARG A 88 7.78 -1.14 -4.25
C ARG A 88 7.73 0.08 -5.17
N THR A 89 8.06 1.25 -4.66
CA THR A 89 8.08 2.49 -5.42
C THR A 89 9.39 3.26 -5.22
N GLY A 90 9.71 4.17 -6.13
CA GLY A 90 10.90 5.02 -6.03
C GLY A 90 12.23 4.29 -6.16
N ARG A 91 12.26 3.13 -6.82
CA ARG A 91 13.49 2.32 -6.97
C ARG A 91 14.32 2.75 -8.17
N MET A 92 15.64 2.49 -8.11
CA MET A 92 16.58 2.68 -9.23
C MET A 92 16.57 4.11 -9.81
N GLY A 93 16.47 5.11 -8.93
CA GLY A 93 16.47 6.53 -9.35
C GLY A 93 15.12 7.03 -9.86
N LYS A 94 14.08 6.19 -9.89
CA LYS A 94 12.74 6.61 -10.25
C LYS A 94 12.06 7.31 -9.06
N THR A 95 11.22 8.31 -9.35
CA THR A 95 10.42 8.97 -8.32
C THR A 95 9.15 8.16 -8.04
N GLY A 96 8.73 8.17 -6.78
CA GLY A 96 7.49 7.53 -6.36
C GLY A 96 6.99 8.15 -5.06
N GLU A 97 5.74 7.88 -4.72
CA GLU A 97 5.12 8.36 -3.49
C GLU A 97 4.64 7.20 -2.62
N ALA A 98 4.88 7.31 -1.32
CA ALA A 98 4.31 6.43 -0.32
C ALA A 98 3.40 7.26 0.59
N ILE A 99 2.14 6.87 0.69
CA ILE A 99 1.12 7.54 1.49
C ILE A 99 0.66 6.59 2.58
N THR A 100 0.69 7.04 3.82
CA THR A 100 0.25 6.24 4.95
C THR A 100 -0.96 6.88 5.63
N LEU A 101 -2.04 6.14 5.73
CA LEU A 101 -3.18 6.50 6.55
C LEU A 101 -2.93 5.98 7.97
N TYR A 102 -3.10 6.82 8.95
CA TYR A 102 -2.84 6.42 10.33
C TYR A 102 -3.83 7.09 11.29
N THR A 103 -4.05 6.42 12.41
CA THR A 103 -4.80 6.96 13.53
C THR A 103 -3.84 7.40 14.64
N HIS A 104 -4.38 8.05 15.67
CA HIS A 104 -3.57 8.44 16.83
C HIS A 104 -2.88 7.23 17.48
N ASP A 105 -3.54 6.08 17.48
CA ASP A 105 -3.00 4.84 18.07
C ASP A 105 -1.79 4.27 17.30
N ASP A 106 -1.63 4.65 16.04
CA ASP A 106 -0.54 4.17 15.18
C ASP A 106 0.77 4.95 15.38
N VAL A 107 0.75 6.09 16.06
CA VAL A 107 1.88 7.02 16.11
C VAL A 107 3.12 6.38 16.72
N GLU A 108 2.98 5.60 17.80
CA GLU A 108 4.12 4.93 18.45
C GLU A 108 4.76 3.89 17.53
N ALA A 109 3.95 3.13 16.77
CA ALA A 109 4.47 2.18 15.80
C ALA A 109 5.24 2.89 14.68
N LEU A 110 4.74 4.02 14.21
CA LEU A 110 5.38 4.82 13.15
C LEU A 110 6.70 5.44 13.61
N ARG A 111 6.82 5.81 14.89
CA ARG A 111 8.08 6.33 15.46
C ARG A 111 9.23 5.33 15.40
N LYS A 112 8.93 4.02 15.39
CA LYS A 112 9.92 2.96 15.24
C LYS A 112 10.62 2.99 13.88
N LEU A 113 10.12 3.73 12.93
CA LEU A 113 10.73 3.88 11.60
C LEU A 113 11.83 4.95 11.56
N ARG A 114 12.01 5.73 12.63
CA ARG A 114 13.01 6.78 12.69
C ARG A 114 14.44 6.30 12.37
N PRO A 115 14.91 5.14 12.88
CA PRO A 115 16.25 4.63 12.53
C PRO A 115 16.43 4.35 11.04
N TYR A 116 15.36 4.20 10.28
CA TYR A 116 15.39 3.96 8.84
C TYR A 116 15.25 5.23 8.00
N GLY A 117 15.39 6.41 8.63
CA GLY A 117 15.31 7.69 7.96
C GLY A 117 13.89 8.24 7.78
N ILE A 118 12.90 7.62 8.39
CA ILE A 118 11.50 8.04 8.32
C ILE A 118 11.13 8.73 9.62
N ASP A 119 11.00 10.07 9.59
CA ASP A 119 10.64 10.87 10.75
C ASP A 119 9.20 11.34 10.65
N ILE A 120 8.31 10.62 11.34
CA ILE A 120 6.87 10.95 11.35
C ILE A 120 6.57 12.26 12.05
N ASP A 121 7.35 12.63 13.07
CA ASP A 121 7.13 13.87 13.81
C ASP A 121 7.35 15.08 12.90
N ALA A 122 8.37 15.04 12.03
CA ALA A 122 8.60 16.09 11.05
C ALA A 122 7.44 16.19 10.04
N LEU A 123 6.92 15.05 9.58
CA LEU A 123 5.76 15.01 8.68
C LEU A 123 4.49 15.55 9.34
N MET A 124 4.25 15.23 10.59
CA MET A 124 3.12 15.76 11.36
C MET A 124 3.19 17.27 11.53
N LEU A 125 4.37 17.81 11.79
CA LEU A 125 4.58 19.25 11.90
C LEU A 125 4.31 19.96 10.57
N ALA A 126 4.77 19.42 9.47
CA ALA A 126 4.51 19.94 8.14
C ALA A 126 3.01 19.99 7.83
N ASN A 127 2.27 18.93 8.18
CA ASN A 127 0.83 18.87 7.97
C ASN A 127 0.05 19.86 8.85
N LYS A 128 0.48 20.09 10.09
CA LYS A 128 -0.12 21.11 10.95
C LYS A 128 0.04 22.52 10.37
N LYS A 129 1.20 22.83 9.80
CA LYS A 129 1.42 24.11 9.14
C LYS A 129 0.54 24.31 7.91
N ARG A 130 0.27 23.25 7.15
CA ARG A 130 -0.64 23.31 6.00
C ARG A 130 -2.10 23.56 6.39
N LYS A 131 -2.56 23.00 7.51
CA LYS A 131 -3.94 23.18 7.99
C LYS A 131 -4.20 24.56 8.58
N ARG A 132 -3.16 25.31 8.96
CA ARG A 132 -3.27 26.65 9.52
C ARG A 132 -3.26 27.77 8.47
N LYS A 133 -3.01 27.43 7.24
CA LYS A 133 -3.10 28.34 6.09
C LYS A 133 -4.47 28.21 5.41
#